data_914cfd44b2ea8f8093c69b179be1b046
#
_entry.id   914cfd44b2ea8f8093c69b179be1b046
#
_cell.length_a   1.000
_cell.length_b   1.000
_cell.length_c   1.000
_cell.angle_alpha   90.00
_cell.angle_beta   90.00
_cell.angle_gamma   90.00
#
_symmetry.space_group_name_H-M   'P 1'
#
loop_
_entity.id
_entity.type
_entity.pdbx_description
1 polymer ?
#
loop_
_entity_poly.entity_id
_entity_poly.type
_entity_poly.pdbx_seq_one_letter_code
_entity_poly.pdbx_strand_id
1 'polypeptide(L)'
;MNLHEYQAKQLFKQYALPVSEGVVCQTANEAEMALFQLNGDVWIAKCQVHAGGRGKAGGVKLVHNAEEARAFADKWLGQHLVTFQTDKKGQPVNSIYIEETCQIAKELYLGAVIDRASQKVVFMASSAGGMSIEDVARETPELIHKVTIDPLVGGMPYQGRELAFKLGLSGEQNKQFAEIFVKLAQLFIEKDFSLVEVNPLVVTKEGNLICVDAKVGIDDNSLYRHPDLLALRDLSQSDSREAEAEKYQLNYVALEGDIGCMVNGAGLAMGTMDIVKLYGGNPANFLDVGGGTTKERVAEAFKIILTDKNVKSVLVNIFGGIVRCDLIAEGVVAAIQEVGVKVPVVVRLEGTNAPQGRAILAESGVNLIAAHSLQEAAQAAVKAAKGE
;
A
#
# COMPACT_ATOMS: atom_id res chain seq x y z
N MET A 1 2.19 -5.95 -0.39
CA MET A 1 0.94 -6.17 -1.18
C MET A 1 -0.26 -6.06 -0.26
N ASN A 2 -1.32 -5.33 -0.66
CA ASN A 2 -2.57 -5.29 0.11
C ASN A 2 -3.57 -6.28 -0.48
N LEU A 3 -4.47 -6.80 0.38
CA LEU A 3 -5.60 -7.62 -0.03
C LEU A 3 -6.89 -6.80 0.00
N HIS A 4 -7.85 -7.14 -0.86
CA HIS A 4 -9.24 -6.73 -0.68
C HIS A 4 -9.83 -7.39 0.57
N GLU A 5 -10.84 -6.76 1.17
CA GLU A 5 -11.51 -7.29 2.37
C GLU A 5 -12.02 -8.72 2.18
N TYR A 6 -12.65 -9.02 1.04
CA TYR A 6 -13.16 -10.37 0.78
C TYR A 6 -12.05 -11.42 0.71
N GLN A 7 -10.88 -11.07 0.15
CA GLN A 7 -9.71 -11.95 0.08
C GLN A 7 -9.14 -12.20 1.49
N ALA A 8 -9.02 -11.13 2.29
CA ALA A 8 -8.60 -11.24 3.68
C ALA A 8 -9.54 -12.16 4.49
N LYS A 9 -10.86 -12.01 4.32
CA LYS A 9 -11.86 -12.87 4.98
C LYS A 9 -11.84 -14.32 4.50
N GLN A 10 -11.51 -14.57 3.23
CA GLN A 10 -11.29 -15.94 2.75
C GLN A 10 -10.10 -16.60 3.45
N LEU A 11 -8.99 -15.86 3.65
CA LEU A 11 -7.87 -16.37 4.45
C LEU A 11 -8.28 -16.58 5.92
N PHE A 12 -9.06 -15.68 6.49
CA PHE A 12 -9.57 -15.83 7.87
C PHE A 12 -10.39 -17.11 8.02
N LYS A 13 -11.26 -17.43 7.05
CA LYS A 13 -12.02 -18.69 7.03
C LYS A 13 -11.12 -19.92 6.98
N GLN A 14 -10.04 -19.90 6.20
CA GLN A 14 -9.09 -21.03 6.13
C GLN A 14 -8.43 -21.31 7.48
N TYR A 15 -8.27 -20.29 8.32
CA TYR A 15 -7.75 -20.41 9.69
C TYR A 15 -8.86 -20.53 10.75
N ALA A 16 -10.10 -20.78 10.32
CA ALA A 16 -11.26 -20.89 11.19
C ALA A 16 -11.46 -19.67 12.12
N LEU A 17 -11.14 -18.47 11.63
CA LEU A 17 -11.51 -17.20 12.25
C LEU A 17 -13.00 -16.91 11.97
N PRO A 18 -13.75 -16.38 12.94
CA PRO A 18 -15.17 -16.08 12.76
C PRO A 18 -15.36 -14.86 11.86
N VAL A 19 -15.93 -15.06 10.69
CA VAL A 19 -16.32 -14.02 9.73
C VAL A 19 -17.73 -14.30 9.23
N SER A 20 -18.46 -13.25 8.84
CA SER A 20 -19.75 -13.41 8.18
C SER A 20 -19.61 -14.05 6.79
N GLU A 21 -20.67 -14.70 6.32
CA GLU A 21 -20.75 -15.18 4.94
C GLU A 21 -20.94 -14.00 3.99
N GLY A 22 -20.33 -14.09 2.81
CA GLY A 22 -20.44 -13.03 1.82
C GLY A 22 -20.03 -13.49 0.43
N VAL A 23 -20.48 -12.75 -0.57
CA VAL A 23 -20.30 -13.03 -1.99
C VAL A 23 -19.64 -11.80 -2.65
N VAL A 24 -18.57 -12.03 -3.41
CA VAL A 24 -17.95 -10.99 -4.24
C VAL A 24 -18.67 -10.93 -5.59
N CYS A 25 -18.97 -9.71 -6.05
CA CYS A 25 -19.75 -9.44 -7.24
C CYS A 25 -18.97 -8.48 -8.14
N GLN A 26 -18.83 -8.81 -9.41
CA GLN A 26 -18.20 -7.98 -10.44
C GLN A 26 -19.21 -7.31 -11.37
N THR A 27 -20.47 -7.73 -11.28
CA THR A 27 -21.58 -7.18 -12.06
C THR A 27 -22.77 -6.88 -11.16
N ALA A 28 -23.65 -5.97 -11.60
CA ALA A 28 -24.89 -5.65 -10.88
C ALA A 28 -25.84 -6.86 -10.79
N ASN A 29 -25.83 -7.73 -11.80
CA ASN A 29 -26.62 -8.97 -11.77
C ASN A 29 -26.10 -9.94 -10.69
N GLU A 30 -24.77 -10.06 -10.55
CA GLU A 30 -24.19 -10.88 -9.49
C GLU A 30 -24.55 -10.32 -8.10
N ALA A 31 -24.56 -8.99 -7.93
CA ALA A 31 -24.96 -8.35 -6.68
C ALA A 31 -26.44 -8.63 -6.34
N GLU A 32 -27.33 -8.60 -7.31
CA GLU A 32 -28.73 -9.00 -7.16
C GLU A 32 -28.85 -10.47 -6.75
N MET A 33 -28.11 -11.36 -7.42
CA MET A 33 -28.16 -12.80 -7.18
C MET A 33 -27.49 -13.23 -5.87
N ALA A 34 -26.56 -12.45 -5.36
CA ALA A 34 -25.85 -12.74 -4.11
C ALA A 34 -26.79 -12.88 -2.90
N LEU A 35 -27.87 -12.10 -2.86
CA LEU A 35 -28.83 -12.14 -1.76
C LEU A 35 -29.55 -13.47 -1.65
N PHE A 36 -29.71 -14.21 -2.75
CA PHE A 36 -30.32 -15.54 -2.73
C PHE A 36 -29.38 -16.63 -2.21
N GLN A 37 -28.09 -16.31 -2.09
CA GLN A 37 -27.06 -17.23 -1.57
C GLN A 37 -26.76 -17.00 -0.09
N LEU A 38 -27.18 -15.85 0.44
CA LEU A 38 -26.91 -15.41 1.80
C LEU A 38 -28.16 -15.51 2.67
N ASN A 39 -27.95 -15.73 3.96
CA ASN A 39 -29.05 -15.76 4.92
C ASN A 39 -29.36 -14.34 5.43
N GLY A 40 -30.56 -14.18 6.01
CA GLY A 40 -31.00 -12.93 6.65
C GLY A 40 -31.92 -12.09 5.78
N ASP A 41 -32.36 -10.96 6.32
CA ASP A 41 -33.28 -10.02 5.69
C ASP A 41 -32.64 -8.66 5.40
N VAL A 42 -31.38 -8.47 5.89
CA VAL A 42 -30.59 -7.27 5.68
C VAL A 42 -29.15 -7.67 5.43
N TRP A 43 -28.56 -7.11 4.40
CA TRP A 43 -27.16 -7.35 4.03
C TRP A 43 -26.39 -6.04 3.96
N ILE A 44 -25.09 -6.13 3.89
CA ILE A 44 -24.22 -4.96 3.72
C ILE A 44 -23.45 -5.08 2.41
N ALA A 45 -23.55 -4.07 1.55
CA ALA A 45 -22.82 -3.97 0.31
C ALA A 45 -21.61 -3.05 0.51
N LYS A 46 -20.42 -3.50 0.11
CA LYS A 46 -19.14 -2.83 0.36
C LYS A 46 -18.30 -2.76 -0.91
N CYS A 47 -17.91 -1.55 -1.33
CA CYS A 47 -16.91 -1.37 -2.39
C CYS A 47 -15.58 -2.00 -1.99
N GLN A 48 -14.93 -2.71 -2.91
CA GLN A 48 -13.65 -3.34 -2.67
C GLN A 48 -12.53 -2.46 -3.24
N VAL A 49 -11.84 -1.75 -2.34
CA VAL A 49 -10.69 -0.89 -2.64
C VAL A 49 -9.63 -1.02 -1.54
N HIS A 50 -8.36 -0.77 -1.87
CA HIS A 50 -7.25 -0.83 -0.90
C HIS A 50 -7.15 0.44 -0.04
N ALA A 51 -8.27 1.01 0.36
CA ALA A 51 -8.32 2.19 1.22
C ALA A 51 -9.34 2.02 2.34
N GLY A 52 -9.02 2.60 3.50
CA GLY A 52 -9.95 2.72 4.63
C GLY A 52 -10.92 3.89 4.45
N GLY A 53 -11.90 3.99 5.36
CA GLY A 53 -12.87 5.08 5.34
C GLY A 53 -13.98 4.96 4.30
N ARG A 54 -14.14 3.79 3.70
CA ARG A 54 -15.17 3.49 2.67
C ARG A 54 -16.58 3.88 3.11
N GLY A 55 -16.94 3.63 4.37
CA GLY A 55 -18.26 3.98 4.91
C GLY A 55 -18.54 5.47 4.85
N LYS A 56 -17.59 6.32 5.27
CA LYS A 56 -17.71 7.78 5.23
C LYS A 56 -17.79 8.32 3.80
N ALA A 57 -17.20 7.61 2.85
CA ALA A 57 -17.20 7.95 1.43
C ALA A 57 -18.45 7.40 0.67
N GLY A 58 -19.38 6.75 1.36
CA GLY A 58 -20.57 6.16 0.73
C GLY A 58 -20.32 4.83 0.01
N GLY A 59 -19.13 4.26 0.16
CA GLY A 59 -18.75 2.94 -0.40
C GLY A 59 -19.21 1.74 0.43
N VAL A 60 -20.06 1.97 1.44
CA VAL A 60 -20.71 0.94 2.27
C VAL A 60 -22.17 1.31 2.47
N LYS A 61 -23.09 0.36 2.26
CA LYS A 61 -24.53 0.58 2.40
C LYS A 61 -25.23 -0.71 2.86
N LEU A 62 -26.16 -0.57 3.79
CA LEU A 62 -27.14 -1.63 4.08
C LEU A 62 -28.12 -1.76 2.91
N VAL A 63 -28.42 -2.98 2.51
CA VAL A 63 -29.38 -3.32 1.44
C VAL A 63 -30.39 -4.33 1.98
N HIS A 64 -31.67 -4.12 1.61
CA HIS A 64 -32.80 -4.88 2.15
C HIS A 64 -33.47 -5.78 1.10
N ASN A 65 -33.08 -5.63 -0.14
CA ASN A 65 -33.62 -6.40 -1.27
C ASN A 65 -32.64 -6.39 -2.46
N ALA A 66 -32.94 -7.25 -3.43
CA ALA A 66 -32.13 -7.43 -4.63
C ALA A 66 -32.00 -6.15 -5.48
N GLU A 67 -33.06 -5.34 -5.56
CA GLU A 67 -33.06 -4.07 -6.31
C GLU A 67 -32.08 -3.05 -5.70
N GLU A 68 -32.05 -2.93 -4.37
CA GLU A 68 -31.08 -2.06 -3.66
C GLU A 68 -29.64 -2.52 -3.84
N ALA A 69 -29.39 -3.84 -3.81
CA ALA A 69 -28.07 -4.41 -4.04
C ALA A 69 -27.59 -4.13 -5.48
N ARG A 70 -28.48 -4.34 -6.47
CA ARG A 70 -28.23 -4.01 -7.87
C ARG A 70 -27.94 -2.52 -8.05
N ALA A 71 -28.78 -1.65 -7.51
CA ALA A 71 -28.61 -0.19 -7.62
C ALA A 71 -27.29 0.29 -6.97
N PHE A 72 -26.85 -0.32 -5.88
CA PHE A 72 -25.55 -0.02 -5.28
C PHE A 72 -24.40 -0.43 -6.18
N ALA A 73 -24.47 -1.61 -6.80
CA ALA A 73 -23.46 -2.09 -7.73
C ALA A 73 -23.42 -1.26 -9.01
N ASP A 74 -24.57 -0.92 -9.61
CA ASP A 74 -24.66 -0.04 -10.78
C ASP A 74 -24.06 1.36 -10.51
N LYS A 75 -24.21 1.85 -9.28
CA LYS A 75 -23.63 3.14 -8.89
C LYS A 75 -22.12 3.11 -8.81
N TRP A 76 -21.53 2.02 -8.32
CA TRP A 76 -20.12 2.02 -7.93
C TRP A 76 -19.19 1.25 -8.87
N LEU A 77 -19.66 0.16 -9.50
CA LEU A 77 -18.80 -0.60 -10.42
C LEU A 77 -18.32 0.26 -11.57
N GLY A 78 -17.00 0.23 -11.82
CA GLY A 78 -16.33 1.07 -12.82
C GLY A 78 -16.15 2.54 -12.42
N GLN A 79 -16.56 2.94 -11.22
CA GLN A 79 -16.32 4.28 -10.67
C GLN A 79 -15.09 4.29 -9.75
N HIS A 80 -14.64 5.47 -9.34
CA HIS A 80 -13.58 5.64 -8.36
C HIS A 80 -14.14 6.08 -7.01
N LEU A 81 -13.71 5.40 -5.95
CA LEU A 81 -14.06 5.77 -4.59
C LEU A 81 -12.94 6.63 -3.99
N VAL A 82 -13.28 7.88 -3.67
CA VAL A 82 -12.38 8.82 -2.99
C VAL A 82 -12.64 8.75 -1.49
N THR A 83 -11.62 8.43 -0.70
CA THR A 83 -11.65 8.43 0.76
C THR A 83 -10.59 9.39 1.30
N PHE A 84 -10.56 9.60 2.61
CA PHE A 84 -9.50 10.41 3.24
C PHE A 84 -8.10 9.75 3.17
N GLN A 85 -8.02 8.46 2.80
CA GLN A 85 -6.77 7.72 2.62
C GLN A 85 -6.32 7.64 1.16
N THR A 86 -7.12 8.10 0.20
CA THR A 86 -6.77 8.11 -1.22
C THR A 86 -6.33 9.50 -1.66
N ASP A 87 -5.70 9.57 -2.83
CA ASP A 87 -5.55 10.82 -3.56
C ASP A 87 -6.91 11.34 -4.06
N LYS A 88 -6.91 12.48 -4.76
CA LYS A 88 -8.13 13.09 -5.31
C LYS A 88 -8.77 12.30 -6.45
N LYS A 89 -8.03 11.36 -7.06
CA LYS A 89 -8.55 10.48 -8.12
C LYS A 89 -9.34 9.32 -7.53
N GLY A 90 -9.01 8.92 -6.30
CA GLY A 90 -9.57 7.75 -5.65
C GLY A 90 -9.07 6.43 -6.23
N GLN A 91 -9.63 5.32 -5.76
CA GLN A 91 -9.30 3.98 -6.24
C GLN A 91 -10.45 3.37 -7.03
N PRO A 92 -10.18 2.61 -8.12
CA PRO A 92 -11.22 2.03 -8.94
C PRO A 92 -11.99 0.94 -8.17
N VAL A 93 -13.31 0.93 -8.30
CA VAL A 93 -14.17 -0.09 -7.73
C VAL A 93 -14.47 -1.13 -8.81
N ASN A 94 -13.71 -2.24 -8.77
CA ASN A 94 -13.87 -3.35 -9.72
C ASN A 94 -14.77 -4.46 -9.18
N SER A 95 -15.04 -4.46 -7.89
CA SER A 95 -15.92 -5.43 -7.26
C SER A 95 -16.63 -4.86 -6.03
N ILE A 96 -17.80 -5.44 -5.76
CA ILE A 96 -18.61 -5.20 -4.58
C ILE A 96 -18.63 -6.50 -3.77
N TYR A 97 -18.52 -6.38 -2.45
CA TYR A 97 -18.71 -7.50 -1.53
C TYR A 97 -20.04 -7.34 -0.81
N ILE A 98 -20.93 -8.33 -0.96
CA ILE A 98 -22.23 -8.39 -0.26
C ILE A 98 -22.11 -9.42 0.83
N GLU A 99 -22.47 -9.05 2.04
CA GLU A 99 -22.22 -9.84 3.24
C GLU A 99 -23.42 -9.83 4.16
N GLU A 100 -23.59 -10.94 4.89
CA GLU A 100 -24.57 -11.05 5.97
C GLU A 100 -24.26 -10.08 7.10
N THR A 101 -25.29 -9.47 7.67
CA THR A 101 -25.13 -8.58 8.82
C THR A 101 -25.24 -9.34 10.14
N CYS A 102 -24.67 -8.79 11.19
CA CYS A 102 -24.85 -9.25 12.55
C CYS A 102 -25.38 -8.12 13.44
N GLN A 103 -26.07 -8.47 14.53
CA GLN A 103 -26.51 -7.48 15.49
C GLN A 103 -25.37 -7.12 16.45
N ILE A 104 -24.81 -5.92 16.29
CA ILE A 104 -23.66 -5.45 17.05
C ILE A 104 -24.09 -4.98 18.43
N ALA A 105 -23.45 -5.52 19.49
CA ALA A 105 -23.58 -5.05 20.87
C ALA A 105 -22.39 -4.19 21.27
N LYS A 106 -21.15 -4.51 20.80
CA LYS A 106 -19.94 -3.77 21.10
C LYS A 106 -18.96 -3.88 19.93
N GLU A 107 -18.30 -2.80 19.61
CA GLU A 107 -17.21 -2.74 18.63
C GLU A 107 -15.87 -2.69 19.33
N LEU A 108 -14.91 -3.47 18.84
CA LEU A 108 -13.56 -3.57 19.33
C LEU A 108 -12.60 -3.39 18.15
N TYR A 109 -11.38 -3.00 18.48
CA TYR A 109 -10.26 -3.00 17.55
C TYR A 109 -9.30 -4.16 17.88
N LEU A 110 -8.82 -4.85 16.87
CA LEU A 110 -7.72 -5.81 16.99
C LEU A 110 -6.82 -5.70 15.75
N GLY A 111 -5.54 -5.43 15.96
CA GLY A 111 -4.58 -5.33 14.87
C GLY A 111 -3.22 -5.84 15.28
N ALA A 112 -2.37 -6.13 14.29
CA ALA A 112 -0.98 -6.48 14.51
C ALA A 112 -0.08 -5.86 13.44
N VAL A 113 1.12 -5.49 13.87
CA VAL A 113 2.18 -4.93 13.02
C VAL A 113 3.54 -5.48 13.45
N ILE A 114 4.52 -5.37 12.55
CA ILE A 114 5.91 -5.62 12.89
C ILE A 114 6.49 -4.37 13.56
N ASP A 115 6.88 -4.47 14.82
CA ASP A 115 7.64 -3.43 15.50
C ASP A 115 9.12 -3.56 15.17
N ARG A 116 9.63 -2.61 14.42
CA ARG A 116 11.03 -2.59 13.95
C ARG A 116 12.03 -2.41 15.09
N ALA A 117 11.66 -1.71 16.16
CA ALA A 117 12.55 -1.46 17.28
C ALA A 117 12.81 -2.73 18.09
N SER A 118 11.76 -3.48 18.40
CA SER A 118 11.88 -4.75 19.13
C SER A 118 12.10 -5.96 18.20
N GLN A 119 11.97 -5.79 16.88
CA GLN A 119 12.02 -6.87 15.87
C GLN A 119 11.01 -8.00 16.14
N LYS A 120 9.85 -7.65 16.65
CA LYS A 120 8.76 -8.57 17.04
C LYS A 120 7.42 -8.14 16.46
N VAL A 121 6.48 -9.06 16.46
CA VAL A 121 5.08 -8.76 16.12
C VAL A 121 4.40 -8.18 17.35
N VAL A 122 3.78 -7.02 17.21
CA VAL A 122 3.00 -6.39 18.28
C VAL A 122 1.52 -6.43 17.92
N PHE A 123 0.73 -7.07 18.76
CA PHE A 123 -0.72 -7.00 18.70
C PHE A 123 -1.21 -5.84 19.53
N MET A 124 -2.17 -5.13 18.99
CA MET A 124 -2.87 -4.01 19.62
C MET A 124 -4.36 -4.30 19.67
N ALA A 125 -4.99 -4.02 20.81
CA ALA A 125 -6.41 -4.16 20.97
C ALA A 125 -6.98 -2.94 21.71
N SER A 126 -8.18 -2.49 21.32
CA SER A 126 -8.87 -1.37 21.95
C SER A 126 -10.37 -1.62 22.06
N SER A 127 -10.97 -1.06 23.10
CA SER A 127 -12.44 -1.00 23.25
C SER A 127 -13.09 0.08 22.37
N ALA A 128 -12.29 0.93 21.70
CA ALA A 128 -12.73 1.92 20.72
C ALA A 128 -12.63 1.34 19.30
N GLY A 129 -13.55 0.43 18.96
CA GLY A 129 -13.68 -0.12 17.61
C GLY A 129 -14.47 0.79 16.67
N GLY A 130 -14.36 0.53 15.35
CA GLY A 130 -15.04 1.33 14.32
C GLY A 130 -14.47 2.73 14.09
N MET A 131 -13.41 3.09 14.82
CA MET A 131 -12.72 4.38 14.72
C MET A 131 -11.30 4.19 14.13
N SER A 132 -10.67 5.31 13.67
CA SER A 132 -9.26 5.30 13.31
C SER A 132 -8.40 5.05 14.55
N ILE A 133 -7.54 4.04 14.51
CA ILE A 133 -6.66 3.73 15.63
C ILE A 133 -5.62 4.83 15.86
N GLU A 134 -5.28 5.60 14.83
CA GLU A 134 -4.40 6.76 14.91
C GLU A 134 -5.04 7.88 15.75
N ASP A 135 -6.36 8.08 15.59
CA ASP A 135 -7.11 9.04 16.40
C ASP A 135 -7.17 8.57 17.85
N VAL A 136 -7.45 7.30 18.11
CA VAL A 136 -7.43 6.72 19.45
C VAL A 136 -6.03 6.85 20.08
N ALA A 137 -4.97 6.62 19.30
CA ALA A 137 -3.59 6.76 19.81
C ALA A 137 -3.23 8.21 20.18
N ARG A 138 -3.83 9.18 19.50
CA ARG A 138 -3.61 10.60 19.75
C ARG A 138 -4.44 11.12 20.92
N GLU A 139 -5.71 10.72 21.03
CA GLU A 139 -6.69 11.29 21.94
C GLU A 139 -6.82 10.50 23.25
N THR A 140 -6.76 9.17 23.18
CA THR A 140 -6.98 8.25 24.30
C THR A 140 -6.02 7.05 24.25
N PRO A 141 -4.69 7.28 24.27
CA PRO A 141 -3.70 6.20 24.10
C PRO A 141 -3.79 5.10 25.18
N GLU A 142 -4.35 5.40 26.34
CA GLU A 142 -4.58 4.44 27.44
C GLU A 142 -5.59 3.34 27.08
N LEU A 143 -6.43 3.56 26.08
CA LEU A 143 -7.36 2.56 25.56
C LEU A 143 -6.70 1.53 24.65
N ILE A 144 -5.45 1.74 24.25
CA ILE A 144 -4.70 0.83 23.39
C ILE A 144 -3.85 -0.12 24.24
N HIS A 145 -4.25 -1.36 24.29
CA HIS A 145 -3.52 -2.42 24.98
C HIS A 145 -2.64 -3.18 23.99
N LYS A 146 -1.38 -3.43 24.39
CA LYS A 146 -0.38 -4.09 23.52
C LYS A 146 0.12 -5.37 24.13
N VAL A 147 0.39 -6.36 23.26
CA VAL A 147 1.07 -7.60 23.58
C VAL A 147 2.07 -7.90 22.47
N THR A 148 3.28 -8.23 22.87
CA THR A 148 4.35 -8.59 21.93
C THR A 148 4.45 -10.10 21.78
N ILE A 149 4.55 -10.57 20.55
CA ILE A 149 4.71 -11.98 20.21
C ILE A 149 6.16 -12.23 19.79
N ASP A 150 6.77 -13.25 20.34
CA ASP A 150 8.03 -13.78 19.82
C ASP A 150 7.73 -14.65 18.59
N PRO A 151 8.31 -14.35 17.42
CA PRO A 151 8.01 -15.10 16.19
C PRO A 151 8.37 -16.58 16.27
N LEU A 152 9.31 -16.96 17.13
CA LEU A 152 9.72 -18.36 17.32
C LEU A 152 8.72 -19.16 18.16
N VAL A 153 8.00 -18.48 19.04
CA VAL A 153 7.02 -19.11 19.96
C VAL A 153 5.60 -19.02 19.42
N GLY A 154 5.32 -17.95 18.67
CA GLY A 154 3.97 -17.63 18.20
C GLY A 154 3.08 -16.99 19.26
N GLY A 155 1.83 -16.77 18.92
CA GLY A 155 0.81 -16.23 19.82
C GLY A 155 0.32 -17.28 20.82
N MET A 156 0.33 -16.96 22.10
CA MET A 156 -0.07 -17.88 23.17
C MET A 156 -1.44 -17.53 23.75
N PRO A 157 -2.27 -18.53 24.12
CA PRO A 157 -3.64 -18.28 24.62
C PRO A 157 -3.71 -17.33 25.82
N TYR A 158 -2.69 -17.33 26.70
CA TYR A 158 -2.68 -16.41 27.86
C TYR A 158 -2.58 -14.96 27.46
N GLN A 159 -1.85 -14.66 26.37
CA GLN A 159 -1.70 -13.31 25.83
C GLN A 159 -3.04 -12.79 25.29
N GLY A 160 -3.77 -13.64 24.55
CA GLY A 160 -5.13 -13.33 24.11
C GLY A 160 -6.08 -13.09 25.26
N ARG A 161 -6.02 -13.93 26.34
CA ARG A 161 -6.82 -13.70 27.56
C ARG A 161 -6.47 -12.41 28.27
N GLU A 162 -5.19 -12.04 28.33
CA GLU A 162 -4.76 -10.78 28.92
C GLU A 162 -5.40 -9.59 28.20
N LEU A 163 -5.34 -9.57 26.87
CA LEU A 163 -6.00 -8.51 26.07
C LEU A 163 -7.51 -8.53 26.27
N ALA A 164 -8.15 -9.69 26.24
CA ALA A 164 -9.58 -9.82 26.43
C ALA A 164 -10.05 -9.25 27.77
N PHE A 165 -9.33 -9.48 28.86
CA PHE A 165 -9.63 -8.88 30.17
C PHE A 165 -9.51 -7.37 30.14
N LYS A 166 -8.47 -6.82 29.52
CA LYS A 166 -8.28 -5.38 29.36
C LYS A 166 -9.39 -4.72 28.53
N LEU A 167 -9.97 -5.45 27.57
CA LEU A 167 -11.15 -5.04 26.80
C LEU A 167 -12.48 -5.18 27.54
N GLY A 168 -12.45 -5.72 28.76
CA GLY A 168 -13.64 -5.98 29.58
C GLY A 168 -14.48 -7.18 29.10
N LEU A 169 -13.86 -8.11 28.38
CA LEU A 169 -14.50 -9.37 27.98
C LEU A 169 -14.42 -10.38 29.11
N SER A 170 -15.45 -11.25 29.21
CA SER A 170 -15.54 -12.27 30.26
C SER A 170 -16.15 -13.56 29.74
N GLY A 171 -16.02 -14.63 30.52
CA GLY A 171 -16.64 -15.92 30.22
C GLY A 171 -16.26 -16.46 28.83
N GLU A 172 -17.25 -16.79 28.04
CA GLU A 172 -17.07 -17.34 26.70
C GLU A 172 -16.42 -16.36 25.72
N GLN A 173 -16.73 -15.06 25.84
CA GLN A 173 -16.11 -14.03 25.00
C GLN A 173 -14.58 -13.97 25.18
N ASN A 174 -14.09 -14.16 26.41
CA ASN A 174 -12.66 -14.21 26.69
C ASN A 174 -11.99 -15.40 25.99
N LYS A 175 -12.64 -16.57 25.97
CA LYS A 175 -12.14 -17.75 25.27
C LYS A 175 -12.12 -17.53 23.75
N GLN A 176 -13.23 -17.06 23.18
CA GLN A 176 -13.34 -16.78 21.75
C GLN A 176 -12.27 -15.75 21.31
N PHE A 177 -12.07 -14.67 22.07
CA PHE A 177 -11.04 -13.69 21.78
C PHE A 177 -9.62 -14.30 21.81
N ALA A 178 -9.34 -15.14 22.82
CA ALA A 178 -8.04 -15.81 22.91
C ALA A 178 -7.78 -16.78 21.72
N GLU A 179 -8.82 -17.46 21.24
CA GLU A 179 -8.75 -18.31 20.05
C GLU A 179 -8.54 -17.48 18.78
N ILE A 180 -9.26 -16.37 18.60
CA ILE A 180 -9.08 -15.43 17.48
C ILE A 180 -7.67 -14.90 17.48
N PHE A 181 -7.16 -14.46 18.64
CA PHE A 181 -5.81 -13.96 18.80
C PHE A 181 -4.76 -14.96 18.35
N VAL A 182 -4.83 -16.22 18.83
CA VAL A 182 -3.85 -17.27 18.49
C VAL A 182 -3.87 -17.59 17.00
N LYS A 183 -5.08 -17.76 16.42
CA LYS A 183 -5.23 -18.05 14.99
C LYS A 183 -4.75 -16.90 14.11
N LEU A 184 -5.05 -15.66 14.51
CA LEU A 184 -4.61 -14.48 13.78
C LEU A 184 -3.09 -14.29 13.88
N ALA A 185 -2.48 -14.61 15.03
CA ALA A 185 -1.04 -14.60 15.20
C ALA A 185 -0.35 -15.69 14.35
N GLN A 186 -0.93 -16.88 14.28
CA GLN A 186 -0.47 -17.94 13.40
C GLN A 186 -0.53 -17.51 11.93
N LEU A 187 -1.67 -17.00 11.48
CA LEU A 187 -1.90 -16.52 10.12
C LEU A 187 -0.91 -15.40 9.77
N PHE A 188 -0.68 -14.45 10.68
CA PHE A 188 0.24 -13.33 10.50
C PHE A 188 1.68 -13.81 10.21
N ILE A 189 2.15 -14.80 10.98
CA ILE A 189 3.49 -15.35 10.83
C ILE A 189 3.59 -16.25 9.59
N GLU A 190 2.64 -17.18 9.39
CA GLU A 190 2.70 -18.17 8.31
C GLU A 190 2.52 -17.55 6.91
N LYS A 191 1.80 -16.44 6.80
CA LYS A 191 1.53 -15.76 5.52
C LYS A 191 2.35 -14.47 5.34
N ASP A 192 3.35 -14.24 6.21
CA ASP A 192 4.22 -13.06 6.15
C ASP A 192 3.45 -11.74 6.09
N PHE A 193 2.47 -11.58 6.96
CA PHE A 193 1.77 -10.31 7.03
C PHE A 193 2.69 -9.20 7.57
N SER A 194 2.62 -8.04 6.99
CA SER A 194 3.21 -6.80 7.50
C SER A 194 2.24 -6.02 8.37
N LEU A 195 0.95 -6.21 8.12
CA LEU A 195 -0.17 -5.59 8.83
C LEU A 195 -1.37 -6.54 8.81
N VAL A 196 -2.07 -6.64 9.91
CA VAL A 196 -3.47 -7.07 9.95
C VAL A 196 -4.26 -6.13 10.84
N GLU A 197 -5.45 -5.75 10.40
CA GLU A 197 -6.37 -4.93 11.15
C GLU A 197 -7.78 -5.50 11.01
N VAL A 198 -8.42 -5.76 12.14
CA VAL A 198 -9.83 -6.13 12.25
C VAL A 198 -10.53 -4.98 12.95
N ASN A 199 -11.24 -4.16 12.19
CA ASN A 199 -11.82 -2.91 12.70
C ASN A 199 -13.16 -2.58 12.01
N PRO A 200 -14.29 -3.00 12.63
CA PRO A 200 -14.38 -3.56 13.97
C PRO A 200 -14.26 -5.10 14.04
N LEU A 201 -13.72 -5.58 15.15
CA LEU A 201 -14.04 -6.87 15.72
C LEU A 201 -15.27 -6.66 16.61
N VAL A 202 -16.37 -7.34 16.36
CA VAL A 202 -17.61 -7.06 17.09
C VAL A 202 -17.94 -8.17 18.09
N VAL A 203 -18.57 -7.76 19.19
CA VAL A 203 -19.35 -8.66 20.04
C VAL A 203 -20.79 -8.53 19.59
N THR A 204 -21.43 -9.63 19.18
CA THR A 204 -22.84 -9.63 18.78
C THR A 204 -23.76 -9.61 20.01
N LYS A 205 -25.06 -9.33 19.80
CA LYS A 205 -26.04 -9.39 20.90
C LYS A 205 -26.19 -10.79 21.50
N GLU A 206 -25.88 -11.81 20.72
CA GLU A 206 -25.85 -13.22 21.17
C GLU A 206 -24.58 -13.54 21.98
N GLY A 207 -23.62 -12.60 22.05
CA GLY A 207 -22.39 -12.73 22.80
C GLY A 207 -21.22 -13.35 22.04
N ASN A 208 -21.33 -13.56 20.72
CA ASN A 208 -20.26 -14.11 19.90
C ASN A 208 -19.34 -13.00 19.35
N LEU A 209 -18.09 -13.34 19.08
CA LEU A 209 -17.15 -12.44 18.40
C LEU A 209 -17.10 -12.73 16.91
N ILE A 210 -17.15 -11.66 16.07
CA ILE A 210 -17.09 -11.75 14.61
C ILE A 210 -16.14 -10.68 14.05
N CYS A 211 -15.28 -11.06 13.11
CA CYS A 211 -14.43 -10.14 12.36
C CYS A 211 -15.24 -9.53 11.20
N VAL A 212 -15.76 -8.32 11.39
CA VAL A 212 -16.71 -7.68 10.44
C VAL A 212 -15.99 -6.94 9.31
N ASP A 213 -14.82 -6.37 9.57
CA ASP A 213 -13.96 -5.81 8.52
C ASP A 213 -12.54 -6.32 8.70
N ALA A 214 -11.78 -6.38 7.61
CA ALA A 214 -10.42 -6.88 7.60
C ALA A 214 -9.57 -6.10 6.61
N LYS A 215 -8.41 -5.61 7.08
CA LYS A 215 -7.36 -5.03 6.27
C LYS A 215 -6.09 -5.83 6.47
N VAL A 216 -5.51 -6.32 5.38
CA VAL A 216 -4.29 -7.15 5.41
C VAL A 216 -3.27 -6.60 4.43
N GLY A 217 -2.07 -6.38 4.94
CA GLY A 217 -0.86 -6.14 4.16
C GLY A 217 0.07 -7.35 4.26
N ILE A 218 0.64 -7.75 3.13
CA ILE A 218 1.61 -8.85 3.03
C ILE A 218 2.97 -8.26 2.65
N ASP A 219 4.04 -8.81 3.19
CA ASP A 219 5.40 -8.41 2.81
C ASP A 219 5.67 -8.82 1.35
N ASP A 220 5.89 -7.84 0.48
CA ASP A 220 6.19 -8.08 -0.94
C ASP A 220 7.44 -8.95 -1.13
N ASN A 221 8.42 -8.84 -0.23
CA ASN A 221 9.64 -9.62 -0.29
C ASN A 221 9.43 -11.12 0.00
N SER A 222 8.28 -11.51 0.54
CA SER A 222 7.93 -12.90 0.86
C SER A 222 7.08 -13.58 -0.23
N LEU A 223 6.54 -12.83 -1.19
CA LEU A 223 5.57 -13.33 -2.17
C LEU A 223 6.11 -14.46 -3.06
N TYR A 224 7.43 -14.55 -3.24
CA TYR A 224 8.04 -15.66 -3.99
C TYR A 224 7.75 -17.04 -3.36
N ARG A 225 7.49 -17.11 -2.06
CA ARG A 225 7.12 -18.33 -1.33
C ARG A 225 5.62 -18.50 -1.12
N HIS A 226 4.82 -17.50 -1.54
CA HIS A 226 3.35 -17.49 -1.45
C HIS A 226 2.71 -17.24 -2.82
N PRO A 227 2.85 -18.17 -3.79
CA PRO A 227 2.27 -18.00 -5.13
C PRO A 227 0.74 -17.92 -5.10
N ASP A 228 0.09 -18.54 -4.13
CA ASP A 228 -1.34 -18.44 -3.86
C ASP A 228 -1.77 -17.02 -3.50
N LEU A 229 -0.98 -16.31 -2.69
CA LEU A 229 -1.24 -14.91 -2.34
C LEU A 229 -0.88 -13.97 -3.48
N LEU A 230 0.21 -14.23 -4.19
CA LEU A 230 0.60 -13.42 -5.35
C LEU A 230 -0.50 -13.40 -6.43
N ALA A 231 -1.21 -14.51 -6.62
CA ALA A 231 -2.33 -14.61 -7.56
C ALA A 231 -3.55 -13.72 -7.17
N LEU A 232 -3.62 -13.27 -5.91
CA LEU A 232 -4.67 -12.36 -5.42
C LEU A 232 -4.36 -10.87 -5.64
N ARG A 233 -3.17 -10.55 -6.17
CA ARG A 233 -2.74 -9.15 -6.37
C ARG A 233 -3.63 -8.44 -7.37
N ASP A 234 -4.15 -7.28 -6.97
CA ASP A 234 -4.90 -6.37 -7.85
C ASP A 234 -4.04 -5.15 -8.20
N LEU A 235 -3.41 -5.19 -9.37
CA LEU A 235 -2.56 -4.09 -9.86
C LEU A 235 -3.35 -2.81 -10.18
N SER A 236 -4.66 -2.90 -10.37
CA SER A 236 -5.50 -1.73 -10.64
C SER A 236 -5.62 -0.78 -9.44
N GLN A 237 -5.32 -1.30 -8.24
CA GLN A 237 -5.34 -0.53 -6.99
C GLN A 237 -4.02 0.19 -6.70
N SER A 238 -2.98 -0.04 -7.51
CA SER A 238 -1.68 0.61 -7.40
C SER A 238 -1.57 1.77 -8.40
N ASP A 239 -0.66 2.71 -8.16
CA ASP A 239 -0.32 3.73 -9.17
C ASP A 239 0.20 3.01 -10.44
N SER A 240 -0.28 3.42 -11.61
CA SER A 240 0.08 2.78 -12.87
C SER A 240 1.59 2.83 -13.16
N ARG A 241 2.28 3.84 -12.65
CA ARG A 241 3.74 3.99 -12.78
C ARG A 241 4.47 3.01 -11.88
N GLU A 242 3.96 2.76 -10.66
CA GLU A 242 4.49 1.76 -9.74
C GLU A 242 4.32 0.36 -10.32
N ALA A 243 3.12 0.07 -10.84
CA ALA A 243 2.84 -1.21 -11.51
C ALA A 243 3.70 -1.43 -12.76
N GLU A 244 3.97 -0.37 -13.55
CA GLU A 244 4.86 -0.46 -14.70
C GLU A 244 6.32 -0.66 -14.28
N ALA A 245 6.80 0.06 -13.26
CA ALA A 245 8.15 -0.05 -12.72
C ALA A 245 8.47 -1.47 -12.20
N GLU A 246 7.50 -2.12 -11.60
CA GLU A 246 7.63 -3.48 -11.09
C GLU A 246 7.98 -4.49 -12.20
N LYS A 247 7.44 -4.33 -13.41
CA LYS A 247 7.75 -5.20 -14.57
C LYS A 247 9.24 -5.21 -14.91
N TYR A 248 9.90 -4.08 -14.64
CA TYR A 248 11.34 -3.90 -14.87
C TYR A 248 12.18 -4.06 -13.59
N GLN A 249 11.56 -4.55 -12.50
CA GLN A 249 12.22 -4.70 -11.20
C GLN A 249 12.83 -3.39 -10.69
N LEU A 250 12.14 -2.27 -10.88
CA LEU A 250 12.50 -0.96 -10.40
C LEU A 250 11.72 -0.66 -9.12
N ASN A 251 12.39 -0.05 -8.14
CA ASN A 251 11.73 0.46 -6.95
C ASN A 251 11.24 1.89 -7.21
N TYR A 252 9.96 2.04 -7.45
CA TYR A 252 9.31 3.32 -7.76
C TYR A 252 8.20 3.62 -6.75
N VAL A 253 8.15 4.85 -6.25
CA VAL A 253 7.03 5.38 -5.47
C VAL A 253 6.63 6.72 -6.06
N ALA A 254 5.36 6.86 -6.41
CA ALA A 254 4.79 8.10 -6.91
C ALA A 254 4.63 9.12 -5.77
N LEU A 255 5.00 10.38 -6.02
CA LEU A 255 4.86 11.50 -5.09
C LEU A 255 4.17 12.68 -5.78
N GLU A 256 3.72 13.65 -4.97
CA GLU A 256 3.08 14.88 -5.46
C GLU A 256 4.12 16.00 -5.67
N GLY A 257 4.88 15.94 -6.75
CA GLY A 257 5.90 16.93 -7.06
C GLY A 257 6.04 17.21 -8.55
N ASP A 258 7.06 17.98 -8.90
CA ASP A 258 7.33 18.41 -10.27
C ASP A 258 8.78 18.17 -10.73
N ILE A 259 9.60 17.54 -9.87
CA ILE A 259 10.98 17.16 -10.19
C ILE A 259 11.09 15.63 -10.15
N GLY A 260 11.23 15.02 -11.34
CA GLY A 260 11.47 13.59 -11.46
C GLY A 260 12.86 13.24 -10.94
N CYS A 261 12.99 12.19 -10.13
CA CYS A 261 14.24 11.76 -9.54
C CYS A 261 14.60 10.34 -9.99
N MET A 262 15.81 10.12 -10.50
CA MET A 262 16.37 8.81 -10.81
C MET A 262 17.72 8.64 -10.13
N VAL A 263 17.84 7.65 -9.26
CA VAL A 263 18.99 7.48 -8.38
C VAL A 263 19.34 5.99 -8.28
N ASN A 264 20.56 5.66 -7.92
CA ASN A 264 20.93 4.30 -7.55
C ASN A 264 21.18 4.17 -6.05
N GLY A 265 20.39 3.31 -5.42
CA GLY A 265 20.40 3.04 -3.98
C GLY A 265 19.44 3.94 -3.18
N ALA A 266 18.65 3.30 -2.34
CA ALA A 266 17.57 3.94 -1.60
C ALA A 266 18.04 5.08 -0.69
N GLY A 267 19.19 4.94 -0.03
CA GLY A 267 19.77 5.99 0.81
C GLY A 267 20.12 7.25 0.03
N LEU A 268 20.73 7.09 -1.15
CA LEU A 268 21.05 8.22 -2.04
C LEU A 268 19.77 8.85 -2.59
N ALA A 269 18.74 8.05 -2.89
CA ALA A 269 17.44 8.55 -3.36
C ALA A 269 16.77 9.42 -2.29
N MET A 270 16.70 8.96 -1.04
CA MET A 270 16.16 9.76 0.07
C MET A 270 16.95 11.06 0.27
N GLY A 271 18.29 11.00 0.32
CA GLY A 271 19.13 12.19 0.44
C GLY A 271 18.99 13.15 -0.75
N THR A 272 18.74 12.63 -1.97
CA THR A 272 18.49 13.46 -3.15
C THR A 272 17.14 14.19 -3.03
N MET A 273 16.09 13.51 -2.57
CA MET A 273 14.79 14.13 -2.34
C MET A 273 14.86 15.19 -1.24
N ASP A 274 15.59 14.93 -0.15
CA ASP A 274 15.76 15.89 0.95
C ASP A 274 16.46 17.16 0.47
N ILE A 275 17.51 17.04 -0.33
CA ILE A 275 18.24 18.22 -0.82
C ILE A 275 17.42 18.99 -1.88
N VAL A 276 16.63 18.32 -2.71
CA VAL A 276 15.66 18.98 -3.60
C VAL A 276 14.66 19.78 -2.78
N LYS A 277 14.11 19.20 -1.70
CA LYS A 277 13.22 19.91 -0.77
C LYS A 277 13.90 21.10 -0.11
N LEU A 278 15.13 20.95 0.35
CA LEU A 278 15.92 22.02 0.99
C LEU A 278 16.06 23.25 0.09
N TYR A 279 16.19 23.06 -1.23
CA TYR A 279 16.25 24.14 -2.21
C TYR A 279 14.90 24.60 -2.76
N GLY A 280 13.79 24.15 -2.12
CA GLY A 280 12.42 24.60 -2.42
C GLY A 280 11.81 23.96 -3.65
N GLY A 281 12.29 22.77 -4.05
CA GLY A 281 11.67 21.91 -5.06
C GLY A 281 10.76 20.84 -4.46
N ASN A 282 10.01 20.13 -5.30
CA ASN A 282 9.15 19.04 -4.90
C ASN A 282 9.45 17.79 -5.72
N PRO A 283 10.00 16.71 -5.11
CA PRO A 283 10.19 15.44 -5.80
C PRO A 283 8.86 14.85 -6.28
N ALA A 284 8.80 14.43 -7.55
CA ALA A 284 7.64 13.80 -8.16
C ALA A 284 7.59 12.28 -7.92
N ASN A 285 8.72 11.70 -7.55
CA ASN A 285 8.85 10.27 -7.30
C ASN A 285 10.11 9.96 -6.47
N PHE A 286 10.06 8.81 -5.80
CA PHE A 286 11.23 8.03 -5.43
C PHE A 286 11.49 7.03 -6.56
N LEU A 287 12.74 6.90 -7.02
CA LEU A 287 13.13 5.82 -7.93
C LEU A 287 14.57 5.40 -7.69
N ASP A 288 14.72 4.12 -7.35
CA ASP A 288 16.02 3.46 -7.24
C ASP A 288 16.16 2.42 -8.37
N VAL A 289 17.15 2.64 -9.24
CA VAL A 289 17.45 1.71 -10.35
C VAL A 289 18.22 0.47 -9.90
N GLY A 290 18.65 0.41 -8.62
CA GLY A 290 19.37 -0.71 -8.04
C GLY A 290 20.85 -0.83 -8.48
N GLY A 291 21.56 -1.74 -7.80
CA GLY A 291 23.02 -1.92 -8.00
C GLY A 291 23.40 -2.76 -9.23
N GLY A 292 22.49 -3.55 -9.79
CA GLY A 292 22.68 -4.43 -10.96
C GLY A 292 21.95 -3.96 -12.21
N THR A 293 21.77 -2.64 -12.37
CA THR A 293 20.94 -2.11 -13.46
C THR A 293 21.60 -2.28 -14.84
N THR A 294 20.76 -2.40 -15.87
CA THR A 294 21.17 -2.44 -17.28
C THR A 294 20.76 -1.16 -17.99
N LYS A 295 21.30 -0.94 -19.20
CA LYS A 295 20.95 0.20 -20.06
C LYS A 295 19.43 0.24 -20.33
N GLU A 296 18.81 -0.90 -20.58
CA GLU A 296 17.38 -1.03 -20.88
C GLU A 296 16.54 -0.63 -19.65
N ARG A 297 16.91 -1.11 -18.46
CA ARG A 297 16.21 -0.75 -17.21
C ARG A 297 16.31 0.75 -16.91
N VAL A 298 17.46 1.38 -17.19
CA VAL A 298 17.62 2.83 -17.03
C VAL A 298 16.71 3.58 -18.01
N ALA A 299 16.65 3.13 -19.27
CA ALA A 299 15.79 3.74 -20.27
C ALA A 299 14.30 3.66 -19.87
N GLU A 300 13.84 2.48 -19.40
CA GLU A 300 12.46 2.32 -18.94
C GLU A 300 12.18 3.14 -17.68
N ALA A 301 13.10 3.18 -16.71
CA ALA A 301 13.00 4.03 -15.54
C ALA A 301 12.78 5.51 -15.90
N PHE A 302 13.55 6.00 -16.86
CA PHE A 302 13.45 7.37 -17.36
C PHE A 302 12.11 7.62 -18.07
N LYS A 303 11.65 6.67 -18.90
CA LYS A 303 10.35 6.74 -19.57
C LYS A 303 9.21 6.81 -18.55
N ILE A 304 9.24 5.98 -17.50
CA ILE A 304 8.22 5.95 -16.44
C ILE A 304 8.12 7.33 -15.75
N ILE A 305 9.25 7.96 -15.41
CA ILE A 305 9.26 9.32 -14.84
C ILE A 305 8.53 10.30 -15.77
N LEU A 306 8.79 10.23 -17.07
CA LEU A 306 8.22 11.15 -18.06
C LEU A 306 6.74 10.91 -18.37
N THR A 307 6.15 9.80 -17.92
CA THR A 307 4.68 9.61 -18.01
C THR A 307 3.92 10.55 -17.08
N ASP A 308 4.59 11.07 -16.04
CA ASP A 308 3.99 12.06 -15.15
C ASP A 308 3.98 13.44 -15.81
N LYS A 309 2.78 13.91 -16.16
CA LYS A 309 2.59 15.22 -16.79
C LYS A 309 2.93 16.41 -15.88
N ASN A 310 3.06 16.20 -14.58
CA ASN A 310 3.45 17.23 -13.62
C ASN A 310 4.97 17.46 -13.61
N VAL A 311 5.76 16.52 -14.11
CA VAL A 311 7.22 16.63 -14.14
C VAL A 311 7.65 17.73 -15.09
N LYS A 312 8.37 18.72 -14.54
CA LYS A 312 8.91 19.88 -15.25
C LYS A 312 10.43 19.83 -15.42
N SER A 313 11.13 19.05 -14.61
CA SER A 313 12.55 18.74 -14.76
C SER A 313 12.85 17.34 -14.23
N VAL A 314 13.96 16.74 -14.68
CA VAL A 314 14.42 15.45 -14.19
C VAL A 314 15.81 15.59 -13.61
N LEU A 315 16.02 15.05 -12.40
CA LEU A 315 17.32 14.95 -11.75
C LEU A 315 17.78 13.48 -11.75
N VAL A 316 18.86 13.21 -12.48
CA VAL A 316 19.56 11.93 -12.48
C VAL A 316 20.79 12.08 -11.58
N ASN A 317 20.82 11.40 -10.44
CA ASN A 317 21.90 11.45 -9.49
C ASN A 317 22.46 10.05 -9.22
N ILE A 318 23.60 9.75 -9.80
CA ILE A 318 24.24 8.43 -9.74
C ILE A 318 25.57 8.52 -9.02
N PHE A 319 25.71 7.64 -8.03
CA PHE A 319 27.01 7.35 -7.43
C PHE A 319 27.42 5.93 -7.83
N GLY A 320 28.36 5.83 -8.77
CA GLY A 320 28.85 4.55 -9.29
C GLY A 320 29.67 3.81 -8.24
N GLY A 321 29.14 2.69 -7.82
CA GLY A 321 29.84 1.66 -7.09
C GLY A 321 29.86 0.39 -7.95
N ILE A 322 28.92 -0.54 -7.68
CA ILE A 322 28.63 -1.70 -8.55
C ILE A 322 28.04 -1.21 -9.87
N VAL A 323 27.13 -0.21 -9.83
CA VAL A 323 26.60 0.46 -11.03
C VAL A 323 27.69 1.28 -11.70
N ARG A 324 27.81 1.17 -13.01
CA ARG A 324 28.76 1.92 -13.80
C ARG A 324 28.08 3.14 -14.43
N CYS A 325 28.71 4.30 -14.28
CA CYS A 325 28.17 5.55 -14.80
C CYS A 325 28.09 5.62 -16.33
N ASP A 326 28.94 4.90 -17.05
CA ASP A 326 28.88 4.79 -18.51
C ASP A 326 27.62 4.10 -18.99
N LEU A 327 27.20 2.98 -18.35
CA LEU A 327 25.94 2.29 -18.65
C LEU A 327 24.71 3.16 -18.36
N ILE A 328 24.74 3.90 -17.26
CA ILE A 328 23.67 4.87 -16.94
C ILE A 328 23.58 5.95 -18.02
N ALA A 329 24.72 6.53 -18.41
CA ALA A 329 24.77 7.57 -19.43
C ALA A 329 24.19 7.08 -20.77
N GLU A 330 24.58 5.89 -21.21
CA GLU A 330 24.01 5.26 -22.42
C GLU A 330 22.49 5.05 -22.32
N GLY A 331 21.99 4.58 -21.16
CA GLY A 331 20.57 4.37 -20.93
C GLY A 331 19.77 5.68 -20.95
N VAL A 332 20.29 6.73 -20.30
CA VAL A 332 19.67 8.07 -20.31
C VAL A 332 19.64 8.66 -21.71
N VAL A 333 20.76 8.60 -22.46
CA VAL A 333 20.82 9.07 -23.85
C VAL A 333 19.82 8.33 -24.74
N ALA A 334 19.78 7.00 -24.63
CA ALA A 334 18.84 6.20 -25.40
C ALA A 334 17.38 6.57 -25.12
N ALA A 335 17.01 6.75 -23.84
CA ALA A 335 15.68 7.15 -23.44
C ALA A 335 15.29 8.54 -23.96
N ILE A 336 16.20 9.52 -23.87
CA ILE A 336 15.98 10.89 -24.35
C ILE A 336 15.76 10.91 -25.88
N GLN A 337 16.55 10.14 -26.63
CA GLN A 337 16.42 10.03 -28.10
C GLN A 337 15.13 9.33 -28.51
N GLU A 338 14.74 8.27 -27.80
CA GLU A 338 13.55 7.50 -28.12
C GLU A 338 12.24 8.26 -27.80
N VAL A 339 12.21 8.93 -26.65
CA VAL A 339 10.98 9.60 -26.15
C VAL A 339 10.86 11.05 -26.66
N GLY A 340 11.95 11.67 -27.10
CA GLY A 340 11.93 13.08 -27.51
C GLY A 340 11.66 14.01 -26.33
N VAL A 341 12.44 13.92 -25.28
CA VAL A 341 12.26 14.61 -24.00
C VAL A 341 12.23 16.13 -24.19
N LYS A 342 11.20 16.77 -23.65
CA LYS A 342 11.01 18.23 -23.72
C LYS A 342 11.34 18.96 -22.42
N VAL A 343 11.48 18.23 -21.30
CA VAL A 343 11.81 18.82 -20.02
C VAL A 343 13.34 18.85 -19.81
N PRO A 344 13.88 19.84 -19.09
CA PRO A 344 15.29 19.87 -18.74
C PRO A 344 15.71 18.65 -17.93
N VAL A 345 16.87 18.08 -18.26
CA VAL A 345 17.45 16.93 -17.55
C VAL A 345 18.78 17.35 -16.94
N VAL A 346 18.86 17.26 -15.63
CA VAL A 346 20.08 17.52 -14.86
C VAL A 346 20.72 16.19 -14.50
N VAL A 347 22.02 16.01 -14.78
CA VAL A 347 22.74 14.76 -14.56
C VAL A 347 23.96 14.99 -13.71
N ARG A 348 24.06 14.26 -12.60
CA ARG A 348 25.30 14.14 -11.80
C ARG A 348 25.73 12.67 -11.83
N LEU A 349 26.95 12.47 -12.27
CA LEU A 349 27.64 11.17 -12.29
C LEU A 349 28.92 11.25 -11.47
N GLU A 350 29.06 10.37 -10.47
CA GLU A 350 30.23 10.24 -9.62
C GLU A 350 30.54 8.75 -9.36
N GLY A 351 31.81 8.43 -9.07
CA GLY A 351 32.25 7.06 -8.81
C GLY A 351 32.70 6.31 -10.07
N THR A 352 32.43 5.00 -10.14
CA THR A 352 32.94 4.09 -11.18
C THR A 352 32.55 4.53 -12.58
N ASN A 353 33.53 4.76 -13.45
CA ASN A 353 33.40 5.21 -14.84
C ASN A 353 32.67 6.56 -15.01
N ALA A 354 32.70 7.43 -13.99
CA ALA A 354 32.06 8.75 -14.09
C ALA A 354 32.67 9.65 -15.19
N PRO A 355 34.02 9.69 -15.42
CA PRO A 355 34.56 10.42 -16.53
C PRO A 355 34.03 9.93 -17.89
N GLN A 356 33.95 8.60 -18.10
CA GLN A 356 33.43 8.00 -19.32
C GLN A 356 31.94 8.32 -19.50
N GLY A 357 31.15 8.21 -18.45
CA GLY A 357 29.74 8.56 -18.48
C GLY A 357 29.51 10.02 -18.84
N ARG A 358 30.30 10.95 -18.28
CA ARG A 358 30.22 12.36 -18.64
C ARG A 358 30.61 12.63 -20.09
N ALA A 359 31.64 11.93 -20.63
CA ALA A 359 32.02 12.03 -22.03
C ALA A 359 30.87 11.57 -22.96
N ILE A 360 30.24 10.42 -22.67
CA ILE A 360 29.07 9.92 -23.41
C ILE A 360 27.94 10.96 -23.42
N LEU A 361 27.62 11.57 -22.29
CA LEU A 361 26.61 12.61 -22.22
C LEU A 361 26.96 13.83 -23.04
N ALA A 362 28.21 14.31 -22.97
CA ALA A 362 28.67 15.49 -23.70
C ALA A 362 28.67 15.27 -25.23
N GLU A 363 29.05 14.08 -25.69
CA GLU A 363 29.12 13.70 -27.11
C GLU A 363 27.75 13.33 -27.71
N SER A 364 26.75 13.09 -26.89
CA SER A 364 25.44 12.60 -27.32
C SER A 364 24.60 13.59 -28.12
N GLY A 365 24.95 14.88 -28.07
CA GLY A 365 24.18 15.96 -28.69
C GLY A 365 22.82 16.25 -28.06
N VAL A 366 22.45 15.55 -26.95
CA VAL A 366 21.23 15.84 -26.20
C VAL A 366 21.41 17.02 -25.25
N ASN A 367 20.34 17.80 -25.06
CA ASN A 367 20.38 18.97 -24.18
C ASN A 367 20.28 18.53 -22.71
N LEU A 368 21.46 18.49 -22.03
CA LEU A 368 21.57 18.08 -20.63
C LEU A 368 22.32 19.14 -19.83
N ILE A 369 21.98 19.27 -18.56
CA ILE A 369 22.69 20.11 -17.59
C ILE A 369 23.58 19.19 -16.75
N ALA A 370 24.89 19.23 -16.96
CA ALA A 370 25.83 18.48 -16.14
C ALA A 370 26.11 19.21 -14.82
N ALA A 371 26.10 18.46 -13.72
CA ALA A 371 26.41 18.97 -12.38
C ALA A 371 27.56 18.18 -11.73
N HIS A 372 28.41 18.87 -10.96
CA HIS A 372 29.57 18.27 -10.31
C HIS A 372 29.35 17.91 -8.85
N SER A 373 28.41 18.55 -8.20
CA SER A 373 28.02 18.24 -6.81
C SER A 373 26.52 17.97 -6.67
N LEU A 374 26.12 17.29 -5.60
CA LEU A 374 24.71 17.03 -5.32
C LEU A 374 23.95 18.35 -5.08
N GLN A 375 24.59 19.32 -4.42
CA GLN A 375 24.04 20.66 -4.23
C GLN A 375 23.75 21.37 -5.54
N GLU A 376 24.75 21.43 -6.44
CA GLU A 376 24.63 22.04 -7.76
C GLU A 376 23.51 21.36 -8.59
N ALA A 377 23.46 20.02 -8.56
CA ALA A 377 22.45 19.24 -9.27
C ALA A 377 21.03 19.55 -8.79
N ALA A 378 20.81 19.60 -7.47
CA ALA A 378 19.51 19.92 -6.90
C ALA A 378 19.09 21.37 -7.22
N GLN A 379 20.00 22.34 -7.07
CA GLN A 379 19.72 23.74 -7.42
C GLN A 379 19.37 23.91 -8.90
N ALA A 380 20.13 23.26 -9.81
CA ALA A 380 19.86 23.28 -11.23
C ALA A 380 18.50 22.66 -11.57
N ALA A 381 18.16 21.51 -10.98
CA ALA A 381 16.86 20.86 -11.18
C ALA A 381 15.69 21.72 -10.70
N VAL A 382 15.84 22.37 -9.54
CA VAL A 382 14.81 23.27 -8.98
C VAL A 382 14.63 24.51 -9.85
N LYS A 383 15.73 25.15 -10.31
CA LYS A 383 15.66 26.29 -11.24
C LYS A 383 14.98 25.90 -12.54
N ALA A 384 15.40 24.77 -13.13
CA ALA A 384 14.84 24.26 -14.37
C ALA A 384 13.31 23.96 -14.25
N ALA A 385 12.86 23.42 -13.11
CA ALA A 385 11.45 23.20 -12.86
C ALA A 385 10.63 24.49 -12.73
N LYS A 386 11.28 25.59 -12.30
CA LYS A 386 10.66 26.93 -12.21
C LYS A 386 10.69 27.71 -13.54
N GLY A 387 11.42 27.21 -14.54
CA GLY A 387 11.61 27.88 -15.83
C GLY A 387 12.63 29.01 -15.77
N GLU A 388 13.61 28.95 -14.84
CA GLU A 388 14.69 29.92 -14.62
C GLU A 388 16.01 29.49 -15.26
#